data_75f0ee8360410a000c981066b87f7ec4
#
_entry.id   75f0ee8360410a000c981066b87f7ec4
#
_cell.length_a   1.000
_cell.length_b   1.000
_cell.length_c   1.000
_cell.angle_alpha   90.00
_cell.angle_beta   90.00
_cell.angle_gamma   90.00
#
_symmetry.space_group_name_H-M   'P 1'
#
loop_
_entity.id
_entity.type
_entity.pdbx_description
1 polymer ?
#
loop_
_entity_poly.entity_id
_entity_poly.type
_entity_poly.pdbx_seq_one_letter_code
_entity_poly.pdbx_strand_id
1 'polypeptide(L)'
;MTVLITLRRLAPLVHNHALAFWGGMLGLLAARLFEAYIPYLLKEGIDYLATATDSSRPASSFSAELGPIALAIAGCVTAQIIVTIISRILIRRVGVYAAFELRNQLFEHLQRQGPIFYSGYPIGDLMARAINDITRVRELIAGTSRTTMVLVFTAVVGLIFMLNLSWQLTLAVLIPAPLITFFASYYAKRIFLKSQKTQEGFAELSTFVQQNLNGIRTVQAMSQEQHEIKRFGQTNQKFADDNIALFTDSSAVGAIMPVIAAVSTLIIVAYGSYLYTMGQITLGTFTAFFSYLALLLWPIREAGSIVTQWQRGISGTARVFEILDHTPEISDFAESEHPELTGRIEVCDLSYRYQNKDKDALSGVSFKVDAGETLAIIGRVGSGKSTLLRLLVRLLDPSRGDILLEGRPIQSFPLAYLRQNVCLVLQDPFLFADSLGDNIAYDDPDRTTEDIMRSAEIAALTGTIESFPEGIATLLGERGVTLSGGQKQRAALARGIIRMSPLLVLDDCFSAVDTETEEHILSGLKNLRKGLTTLIVSNRVSTARHADQIIVLD
;
A
#
# COMPACT_ATOMS: atom_id res chain seq x y z
N MET A 1 5.19 -4.45 -17.21
CA MET A 1 3.97 -3.70 -17.65
C MET A 1 4.42 -2.45 -18.40
N THR A 2 3.93 -2.22 -19.61
CA THR A 2 4.30 -1.04 -20.39
C THR A 2 3.66 0.23 -19.80
N VAL A 3 4.33 1.38 -19.90
CA VAL A 3 3.83 2.70 -19.43
C VAL A 3 2.39 2.95 -19.90
N LEU A 4 2.10 2.59 -21.14
CA LEU A 4 0.78 2.80 -21.76
C LEU A 4 -0.34 1.99 -21.05
N ILE A 5 -0.06 0.73 -20.68
CA ILE A 5 -1.01 -0.12 -19.97
C ILE A 5 -1.28 0.44 -18.57
N THR A 6 -0.24 0.91 -17.88
CA THR A 6 -0.38 1.55 -16.56
C THR A 6 -1.25 2.80 -16.63
N LEU A 7 -0.98 3.67 -17.59
CA LEU A 7 -1.79 4.90 -17.78
C LEU A 7 -3.25 4.59 -18.12
N ARG A 8 -3.51 3.57 -18.95
CA ARG A 8 -4.86 3.13 -19.28
C ARG A 8 -5.62 2.61 -18.06
N ARG A 9 -4.95 1.92 -17.13
CA ARG A 9 -5.56 1.43 -15.88
C ARG A 9 -5.83 2.56 -14.88
N LEU A 10 -5.01 3.60 -14.87
CA LEU A 10 -5.20 4.76 -13.99
C LEU A 10 -6.18 5.78 -14.58
N ALA A 11 -6.45 5.72 -15.89
CA ALA A 11 -7.33 6.66 -16.58
C ALA A 11 -8.73 6.79 -15.96
N PRO A 12 -9.43 5.71 -15.55
CA PRO A 12 -10.75 5.82 -14.92
C PRO A 12 -10.71 6.63 -13.62
N LEU A 13 -9.68 6.43 -12.78
CA LEU A 13 -9.50 7.15 -11.50
C LEU A 13 -9.28 8.66 -11.71
N VAL A 14 -8.60 9.04 -12.80
CA VAL A 14 -8.39 10.45 -13.17
C VAL A 14 -9.62 11.01 -13.87
N HIS A 15 -10.34 10.20 -14.67
CA HIS A 15 -11.51 10.64 -15.43
C HIS A 15 -12.64 11.14 -14.53
N ASN A 16 -12.88 10.50 -13.40
CA ASN A 16 -13.87 10.93 -12.41
C ASN A 16 -13.61 12.36 -11.88
N HIS A 17 -12.37 12.85 -12.02
CA HIS A 17 -11.94 14.19 -11.59
C HIS A 17 -11.24 14.97 -12.73
N ALA A 18 -11.58 14.70 -13.99
CA ALA A 18 -10.91 15.23 -15.17
C ALA A 18 -10.86 16.75 -15.19
N LEU A 19 -11.94 17.43 -14.82
CA LEU A 19 -11.98 18.91 -14.79
C LEU A 19 -10.94 19.49 -13.80
N ALA A 20 -10.81 18.90 -12.62
CA ALA A 20 -9.83 19.35 -11.65
C ALA A 20 -8.40 19.05 -12.10
N PHE A 21 -8.16 17.89 -12.72
CA PHE A 21 -6.86 17.50 -13.23
C PHE A 21 -6.40 18.41 -14.39
N TRP A 22 -7.20 18.52 -15.44
CA TRP A 22 -6.85 19.31 -16.61
C TRP A 22 -6.90 20.80 -16.35
N GLY A 23 -7.85 21.28 -15.53
CA GLY A 23 -7.89 22.67 -15.07
C GLY A 23 -6.63 23.05 -14.26
N GLY A 24 -6.16 22.14 -13.40
CA GLY A 24 -4.89 22.30 -12.69
C GLY A 24 -3.68 22.31 -13.64
N MET A 25 -3.64 21.43 -14.66
CA MET A 25 -2.56 21.41 -15.65
C MET A 25 -2.52 22.70 -16.52
N LEU A 26 -3.67 23.18 -16.98
CA LEU A 26 -3.79 24.45 -17.70
C LEU A 26 -3.38 25.64 -16.82
N GLY A 27 -3.76 25.63 -15.55
CA GLY A 27 -3.31 26.64 -14.61
C GLY A 27 -1.79 26.64 -14.41
N LEU A 28 -1.14 25.46 -14.39
CA LEU A 28 0.32 25.39 -14.35
C LEU A 28 0.97 25.99 -15.61
N LEU A 29 0.39 25.76 -16.79
CA LEU A 29 0.85 26.40 -18.02
C LEU A 29 0.74 27.93 -17.94
N ALA A 30 -0.41 28.44 -17.49
CA ALA A 30 -0.61 29.87 -17.28
C ALA A 30 0.41 30.45 -16.27
N ALA A 31 0.67 29.76 -15.19
CA ALA A 31 1.69 30.18 -14.22
C ALA A 31 3.10 30.23 -14.84
N ARG A 32 3.44 29.28 -15.73
CA ARG A 32 4.73 29.32 -16.46
C ARG A 32 4.80 30.45 -17.48
N LEU A 33 3.69 30.84 -18.09
CA LEU A 33 3.62 32.03 -18.96
C LEU A 33 3.90 33.29 -18.16
N PHE A 34 3.26 33.47 -16.99
CA PHE A 34 3.55 34.63 -16.13
C PHE A 34 5.03 34.67 -15.72
N GLU A 35 5.60 33.53 -15.32
CA GLU A 35 7.02 33.44 -14.93
C GLU A 35 7.96 33.82 -16.08
N ALA A 36 7.71 33.33 -17.28
CA ALA A 36 8.53 33.63 -18.45
C ALA A 36 8.34 35.07 -18.96
N TYR A 37 7.22 35.70 -18.63
CA TYR A 37 6.97 37.10 -19.01
C TYR A 37 7.73 38.10 -18.13
N ILE A 38 8.12 37.71 -16.90
CA ILE A 38 8.87 38.58 -15.99
C ILE A 38 10.22 39.06 -16.58
N PRO A 39 11.09 38.16 -17.12
CA PRO A 39 12.33 38.61 -17.79
C PRO A 39 12.09 39.53 -19.00
N TYR A 40 10.96 39.35 -19.70
CA TYR A 40 10.59 40.25 -20.81
C TYR A 40 10.26 41.66 -20.31
N LEU A 41 9.48 41.80 -19.23
CA LEU A 41 9.20 43.09 -18.61
C LEU A 41 10.47 43.75 -18.04
N LEU A 42 11.37 42.93 -17.46
CA LEU A 42 12.66 43.39 -16.99
C LEU A 42 13.50 43.97 -18.14
N LYS A 43 13.49 43.31 -19.32
CA LYS A 43 14.11 43.80 -20.54
C LYS A 43 13.59 45.20 -20.91
N GLU A 44 12.26 45.37 -20.94
CA GLU A 44 11.67 46.68 -21.29
C GLU A 44 12.09 47.78 -20.32
N GLY A 45 12.12 47.46 -19.01
CA GLY A 45 12.58 48.43 -18.01
C GLY A 45 14.06 48.84 -18.18
N ILE A 46 14.94 47.87 -18.50
CA ILE A 46 16.35 48.12 -18.72
C ILE A 46 16.59 48.91 -20.02
N ASP A 47 15.88 48.56 -21.10
CA ASP A 47 15.97 49.27 -22.38
C ASP A 47 15.52 50.74 -22.24
N TYR A 48 14.45 50.97 -21.45
CA TYR A 48 14.02 52.32 -21.13
C TYR A 48 15.08 53.10 -20.36
N LEU A 49 15.70 52.49 -19.33
CA LEU A 49 16.78 53.12 -18.56
C LEU A 49 18.00 53.47 -19.44
N ALA A 50 18.39 52.56 -20.35
CA ALA A 50 19.52 52.79 -21.26
C ALA A 50 19.27 53.98 -22.21
N THR A 51 18.07 54.10 -22.76
CA THR A 51 17.70 55.22 -23.63
C THR A 51 17.50 56.54 -22.88
N ALA A 52 17.08 56.49 -21.63
CA ALA A 52 16.85 57.67 -20.80
C ALA A 52 18.14 58.30 -20.27
N THR A 53 19.21 57.53 -20.12
CA THR A 53 20.55 58.02 -19.69
C THR A 53 21.21 58.89 -20.77
N ASP A 54 20.85 58.69 -22.03
CA ASP A 54 21.37 59.48 -23.19
C ASP A 54 20.64 60.81 -23.41
N SER A 55 19.49 61.02 -22.76
CA SER A 55 18.69 62.24 -22.83
C SER A 55 18.59 62.83 -21.41
N SER A 56 18.93 64.15 -21.25
CA SER A 56 18.84 64.93 -19.99
C SER A 56 17.37 65.13 -19.54
N ARG A 57 16.64 64.06 -19.28
CA ARG A 57 15.24 64.03 -18.82
C ARG A 57 15.11 64.24 -17.31
N PRO A 58 14.09 64.93 -16.80
CA PRO A 58 13.89 65.17 -15.38
C PRO A 58 13.54 63.86 -14.64
N ALA A 59 13.99 63.71 -13.40
CA ALA A 59 13.78 62.54 -12.56
C ALA A 59 12.29 62.13 -12.39
N SER A 60 11.36 63.04 -12.53
CA SER A 60 9.91 62.79 -12.47
C SER A 60 9.37 61.95 -13.64
N SER A 61 10.04 61.91 -14.80
CA SER A 61 9.65 61.05 -15.92
C SER A 61 10.02 59.59 -15.71
N PHE A 62 11.02 59.30 -14.89
CA PHE A 62 11.43 57.93 -14.56
C PHE A 62 10.35 57.15 -13.74
N SER A 63 9.75 57.84 -12.76
CA SER A 63 8.69 57.20 -11.95
C SER A 63 7.41 56.96 -12.73
N ALA A 64 7.12 57.78 -13.73
CA ALA A 64 5.91 57.66 -14.54
C ALA A 64 5.94 56.44 -15.48
N GLU A 65 7.11 56.03 -16.00
CA GLU A 65 7.20 54.90 -16.93
C GLU A 65 7.74 53.61 -16.30
N LEU A 66 8.64 53.70 -15.32
CA LEU A 66 9.09 52.50 -14.57
C LEU A 66 8.05 51.99 -13.57
N GLY A 67 7.19 52.85 -13.04
CA GLY A 67 6.11 52.51 -12.14
C GLY A 67 5.17 51.41 -12.70
N PRO A 68 4.63 51.60 -13.91
CA PRO A 68 3.79 50.58 -14.57
C PRO A 68 4.50 49.26 -14.80
N ILE A 69 5.79 49.26 -15.18
CA ILE A 69 6.58 48.04 -15.39
C ILE A 69 6.78 47.30 -14.06
N ALA A 70 7.12 48.03 -13.00
CA ALA A 70 7.26 47.43 -11.66
C ALA A 70 5.93 46.84 -11.15
N LEU A 71 4.81 47.55 -11.36
CA LEU A 71 3.47 47.06 -11.05
C LEU A 71 3.09 45.82 -11.88
N ALA A 72 3.44 45.80 -13.18
CA ALA A 72 3.21 44.64 -14.04
C ALA A 72 4.02 43.42 -13.58
N ILE A 73 5.29 43.60 -13.19
CA ILE A 73 6.11 42.53 -12.61
C ILE A 73 5.48 42.01 -11.30
N ALA A 74 5.10 42.89 -10.38
CA ALA A 74 4.45 42.53 -9.13
C ALA A 74 3.12 41.79 -9.37
N GLY A 75 2.33 42.25 -10.36
CA GLY A 75 1.09 41.61 -10.81
C GLY A 75 1.34 40.19 -11.36
N CYS A 76 2.34 40.04 -12.23
CA CYS A 76 2.73 38.74 -12.78
C CYS A 76 3.19 37.76 -11.69
N VAL A 77 4.02 38.21 -10.75
CA VAL A 77 4.49 37.39 -9.62
C VAL A 77 3.31 36.96 -8.75
N THR A 78 2.41 37.90 -8.41
CA THR A 78 1.24 37.59 -7.59
C THR A 78 0.30 36.63 -8.30
N ALA A 79 0.01 36.84 -9.58
CA ALA A 79 -0.80 35.95 -10.40
C ALA A 79 -0.18 34.54 -10.52
N GLN A 80 1.13 34.47 -10.77
CA GLN A 80 1.88 33.21 -10.80
C GLN A 80 1.74 32.44 -9.51
N ILE A 81 1.90 33.09 -8.35
CA ILE A 81 1.79 32.45 -7.03
C ILE A 81 0.38 31.89 -6.82
N ILE A 82 -0.65 32.73 -7.02
CA ILE A 82 -2.05 32.36 -6.81
C ILE A 82 -2.43 31.18 -7.72
N VAL A 83 -2.17 31.29 -9.01
CA VAL A 83 -2.49 30.25 -10.00
C VAL A 83 -1.73 28.96 -9.70
N THR A 84 -0.45 29.05 -9.30
CA THR A 84 0.34 27.88 -8.92
C THR A 84 -0.25 27.17 -7.70
N ILE A 85 -0.66 27.90 -6.67
CA ILE A 85 -1.26 27.33 -5.45
C ILE A 85 -2.57 26.61 -5.80
N ILE A 86 -3.46 27.29 -6.53
CA ILE A 86 -4.75 26.71 -6.94
C ILE A 86 -4.53 25.44 -7.75
N SER A 87 -3.66 25.49 -8.75
CA SER A 87 -3.34 24.35 -9.62
C SER A 87 -2.78 23.17 -8.83
N ARG A 88 -1.86 23.43 -7.89
CA ARG A 88 -1.30 22.40 -7.00
C ARG A 88 -2.37 21.74 -6.14
N ILE A 89 -3.30 22.52 -5.59
CA ILE A 89 -4.40 21.99 -4.77
C ILE A 89 -5.32 21.11 -5.62
N LEU A 90 -5.72 21.57 -6.82
CA LEU A 90 -6.58 20.82 -7.73
C LEU A 90 -5.97 19.47 -8.09
N ILE A 91 -4.71 19.45 -8.55
CA ILE A 91 -4.03 18.21 -8.95
C ILE A 91 -3.81 17.29 -7.76
N ARG A 92 -3.43 17.84 -6.59
CA ARG A 92 -3.23 17.04 -5.37
C ARG A 92 -4.50 16.37 -4.89
N ARG A 93 -5.65 17.06 -4.98
CA ARG A 93 -6.96 16.47 -4.66
C ARG A 93 -7.23 15.23 -5.49
N VAL A 94 -7.00 15.30 -6.81
CA VAL A 94 -7.20 14.15 -7.71
C VAL A 94 -6.37 12.94 -7.25
N GLY A 95 -5.09 13.15 -6.93
CA GLY A 95 -4.24 12.06 -6.44
C GLY A 95 -4.71 11.46 -5.11
N VAL A 96 -5.20 12.30 -4.19
CA VAL A 96 -5.73 11.83 -2.90
C VAL A 96 -7.00 11.00 -3.08
N TYR A 97 -7.94 11.46 -3.92
CA TYR A 97 -9.17 10.71 -4.20
C TYR A 97 -8.89 9.39 -4.93
N ALA A 98 -7.97 9.39 -5.90
CA ALA A 98 -7.54 8.16 -6.57
C ALA A 98 -6.92 7.15 -5.58
N ALA A 99 -6.11 7.61 -4.64
CA ALA A 99 -5.54 6.74 -3.60
C ALA A 99 -6.59 6.23 -2.61
N PHE A 100 -7.58 7.06 -2.27
CA PHE A 100 -8.71 6.67 -1.43
C PHE A 100 -9.53 5.56 -2.10
N GLU A 101 -9.90 5.76 -3.36
CA GLU A 101 -10.68 4.78 -4.12
C GLU A 101 -9.94 3.46 -4.30
N LEU A 102 -8.64 3.50 -4.64
CA LEU A 102 -7.81 2.29 -4.75
C LEU A 102 -7.69 1.53 -3.43
N ARG A 103 -7.61 2.22 -2.28
CA ARG A 103 -7.58 1.53 -0.98
C ARG A 103 -8.88 0.83 -0.68
N ASN A 104 -10.01 1.48 -0.96
CA ASN A 104 -11.32 0.87 -0.77
C ASN A 104 -11.47 -0.37 -1.65
N GLN A 105 -11.16 -0.26 -2.95
CA GLN A 105 -11.21 -1.38 -3.88
C GLN A 105 -10.27 -2.51 -3.46
N LEU A 106 -9.05 -2.19 -3.04
CA LEU A 106 -8.09 -3.20 -2.57
C LEU A 106 -8.59 -3.89 -1.30
N PHE A 107 -9.09 -3.13 -0.32
CA PHE A 107 -9.60 -3.70 0.93
C PHE A 107 -10.82 -4.59 0.69
N GLU A 108 -11.78 -4.12 -0.10
CA GLU A 108 -12.96 -4.92 -0.49
C GLU A 108 -12.56 -6.20 -1.21
N HIS A 109 -11.59 -6.09 -2.13
CA HIS A 109 -11.08 -7.24 -2.87
C HIS A 109 -10.38 -8.26 -1.97
N LEU A 110 -9.56 -7.78 -1.02
CA LEU A 110 -8.89 -8.63 -0.03
C LEU A 110 -9.90 -9.38 0.85
N GLN A 111 -11.01 -8.75 1.26
CA GLN A 111 -12.04 -9.42 2.07
C GLN A 111 -12.72 -10.59 1.35
N ARG A 112 -12.66 -10.62 0.02
CA ARG A 112 -13.24 -11.69 -0.82
C ARG A 112 -12.26 -12.84 -1.10
N GLN A 113 -10.97 -12.69 -0.74
CA GLN A 113 -9.95 -13.71 -1.01
C GLN A 113 -10.01 -14.87 0.00
N GLY A 114 -9.66 -16.06 -0.49
CA GLY A 114 -9.63 -17.29 0.30
C GLY A 114 -8.28 -17.56 1.00
N PRO A 115 -8.22 -18.61 1.83
CA PRO A 115 -7.01 -18.97 2.59
C PRO A 115 -5.77 -19.28 1.72
N ILE A 116 -5.97 -19.78 0.50
CA ILE A 116 -4.87 -20.12 -0.43
C ILE A 116 -4.17 -18.85 -0.87
N PHE A 117 -4.93 -17.81 -1.21
CA PHE A 117 -4.38 -16.48 -1.52
C PHE A 117 -3.47 -15.96 -0.39
N TYR A 118 -3.96 -15.99 0.86
CA TYR A 118 -3.18 -15.52 2.01
C TYR A 118 -1.96 -16.39 2.34
N SER A 119 -1.94 -17.64 1.90
CA SER A 119 -0.74 -18.51 2.01
C SER A 119 0.34 -18.11 1.00
N GLY A 120 -0.06 -17.56 -0.15
CA GLY A 120 0.85 -17.09 -1.21
C GLY A 120 1.34 -15.65 -1.02
N TYR A 121 0.55 -14.81 -0.33
CA TYR A 121 0.87 -13.39 -0.10
C TYR A 121 0.99 -13.10 1.40
N PRO A 122 2.21 -12.91 1.93
CA PRO A 122 2.41 -12.53 3.33
C PRO A 122 1.70 -11.21 3.67
N ILE A 123 1.08 -11.14 4.86
CA ILE A 123 0.33 -9.95 5.31
C ILE A 123 1.16 -8.67 5.22
N GLY A 124 2.47 -8.75 5.55
CA GLY A 124 3.38 -7.61 5.44
C GLY A 124 3.53 -7.07 4.01
N ASP A 125 3.52 -7.95 2.99
CA ASP A 125 3.54 -7.53 1.58
C ASP A 125 2.23 -6.86 1.19
N LEU A 126 1.08 -7.40 1.59
CA LEU A 126 -0.24 -6.80 1.35
C LEU A 126 -0.35 -5.42 2.00
N MET A 127 0.12 -5.26 3.23
CA MET A 127 0.20 -3.96 3.92
C MET A 127 1.12 -2.98 3.21
N ALA A 128 2.29 -3.44 2.74
CA ALA A 128 3.21 -2.60 1.95
C ALA A 128 2.55 -2.12 0.64
N ARG A 129 1.77 -2.97 -0.03
CA ARG A 129 1.01 -2.60 -1.24
C ARG A 129 -0.10 -1.60 -0.93
N ALA A 130 -0.85 -1.80 0.15
CA ALA A 130 -1.95 -0.91 0.57
C ALA A 130 -1.47 0.49 0.99
N ILE A 131 -0.29 0.61 1.58
CA ILE A 131 0.24 1.86 2.11
C ILE A 131 1.25 2.49 1.15
N ASN A 132 2.34 1.77 0.85
CA ASN A 132 3.46 2.33 0.12
C ASN A 132 3.21 2.40 -1.39
N ASP A 133 2.68 1.34 -2.00
CA ASP A 133 2.49 1.31 -3.44
C ASP A 133 1.32 2.20 -3.88
N ILE A 134 0.22 2.24 -3.14
CA ILE A 134 -0.86 3.20 -3.40
C ILE A 134 -0.36 4.64 -3.22
N THR A 135 0.53 4.90 -2.26
CA THR A 135 1.17 6.22 -2.12
C THR A 135 2.02 6.56 -3.36
N ARG A 136 2.74 5.59 -3.94
CA ARG A 136 3.48 5.78 -5.20
C ARG A 136 2.54 6.04 -6.39
N VAL A 137 1.39 5.39 -6.44
CA VAL A 137 0.34 5.68 -7.44
C VAL A 137 -0.16 7.12 -7.30
N ARG A 138 -0.46 7.55 -6.07
CA ARG A 138 -0.85 8.93 -5.79
C ARG A 138 0.21 9.93 -6.27
N GLU A 139 1.49 9.69 -5.95
CA GLU A 139 2.58 10.54 -6.40
C GLU A 139 2.77 10.49 -7.93
N LEU A 140 2.51 9.37 -8.57
CA LEU A 140 2.52 9.27 -10.03
C LEU A 140 1.45 10.18 -10.65
N ILE A 141 0.21 10.11 -10.16
CA ILE A 141 -0.92 10.89 -10.68
C ILE A 141 -0.73 12.39 -10.38
N ALA A 142 -0.40 12.76 -9.14
CA ALA A 142 -0.42 14.16 -8.71
C ALA A 142 0.96 14.81 -8.66
N GLY A 143 2.01 14.08 -8.26
CA GLY A 143 3.37 14.57 -8.10
C GLY A 143 4.15 14.54 -9.40
N THR A 144 4.42 13.33 -9.88
CA THR A 144 5.28 13.08 -11.04
C THR A 144 4.71 13.68 -12.33
N SER A 145 3.41 13.48 -12.59
CA SER A 145 2.74 14.06 -13.77
C SER A 145 2.80 15.59 -13.76
N ARG A 146 2.53 16.22 -12.61
CA ARG A 146 2.65 17.66 -12.42
C ARG A 146 4.07 18.15 -12.68
N THR A 147 5.08 17.49 -12.06
CA THR A 147 6.48 17.92 -12.22
C THR A 147 6.95 17.75 -13.66
N THR A 148 6.54 16.69 -14.34
CA THR A 148 6.80 16.47 -15.77
C THR A 148 6.20 17.61 -16.61
N MET A 149 4.94 17.98 -16.38
CA MET A 149 4.29 19.06 -17.12
C MET A 149 4.92 20.41 -16.83
N VAL A 150 5.26 20.71 -15.58
CA VAL A 150 5.98 21.95 -15.23
C VAL A 150 7.31 22.02 -15.95
N LEU A 151 8.08 20.92 -16.00
CA LEU A 151 9.35 20.85 -16.71
C LEU A 151 9.17 21.15 -18.21
N VAL A 152 8.23 20.45 -18.85
CA VAL A 152 7.94 20.62 -20.27
C VAL A 152 7.48 22.05 -20.56
N PHE A 153 6.53 22.58 -19.77
CA PHE A 153 6.02 23.94 -19.98
C PHE A 153 7.10 25.00 -19.77
N THR A 154 7.93 24.86 -18.73
CA THR A 154 9.03 25.80 -18.48
C THR A 154 10.04 25.78 -19.63
N ALA A 155 10.41 24.61 -20.14
CA ALA A 155 11.35 24.48 -21.25
C ALA A 155 10.77 25.05 -22.55
N VAL A 156 9.53 24.71 -22.90
CA VAL A 156 8.87 25.16 -24.12
C VAL A 156 8.62 26.66 -24.10
N VAL A 157 8.02 27.15 -23.02
CA VAL A 157 7.69 28.61 -22.90
C VAL A 157 8.96 29.42 -22.84
N GLY A 158 9.95 29.03 -22.03
CA GLY A 158 11.24 29.72 -21.96
C GLY A 158 11.95 29.78 -23.32
N LEU A 159 11.97 28.66 -24.06
CA LEU A 159 12.57 28.61 -25.40
C LEU A 159 11.83 29.52 -26.39
N ILE A 160 10.49 29.55 -26.37
CA ILE A 160 9.70 30.47 -27.25
C ILE A 160 10.06 31.92 -26.98
N PHE A 161 10.14 32.34 -25.72
CA PHE A 161 10.52 33.71 -25.38
C PHE A 161 11.96 34.05 -25.83
N MET A 162 12.92 33.15 -25.61
CA MET A 162 14.31 33.32 -26.05
C MET A 162 14.42 33.45 -27.57
N LEU A 163 13.72 32.58 -28.33
CA LEU A 163 13.72 32.64 -29.81
C LEU A 163 13.12 33.96 -30.35
N ASN A 164 12.05 34.46 -29.71
CA ASN A 164 11.44 35.72 -30.07
C ASN A 164 12.35 36.93 -29.78
N LEU A 165 13.20 36.84 -28.75
CA LEU A 165 14.14 37.92 -28.41
C LEU A 165 15.37 37.96 -29.35
N SER A 166 16.00 36.79 -29.55
CA SER A 166 17.11 36.62 -30.50
C SER A 166 17.33 35.15 -30.80
N TRP A 167 16.97 34.70 -32.00
CA TRP A 167 17.18 33.32 -32.42
C TRP A 167 18.68 32.96 -32.49
N GLN A 168 19.54 33.93 -32.90
CA GLN A 168 20.99 33.74 -33.00
C GLN A 168 21.62 33.44 -31.63
N LEU A 169 21.31 34.29 -30.63
CA LEU A 169 21.82 34.10 -29.27
C LEU A 169 21.25 32.86 -28.63
N THR A 170 19.98 32.53 -28.90
CA THR A 170 19.36 31.28 -28.39
C THR A 170 20.08 30.03 -28.88
N LEU A 171 20.36 29.94 -30.19
CA LEU A 171 21.11 28.80 -30.74
C LEU A 171 22.51 28.72 -30.16
N ALA A 172 23.21 29.84 -30.01
CA ALA A 172 24.54 29.87 -29.41
C ALA A 172 24.54 29.35 -27.95
N VAL A 173 23.57 29.83 -27.15
CA VAL A 173 23.41 29.41 -25.71
C VAL A 173 23.06 27.93 -25.56
N LEU A 174 22.42 27.33 -26.57
CA LEU A 174 22.07 25.91 -26.56
C LEU A 174 23.22 25.01 -26.99
N ILE A 175 24.34 25.51 -27.51
CA ILE A 175 25.51 24.69 -27.92
C ILE A 175 26.01 23.78 -26.82
N PRO A 176 26.08 24.15 -25.52
CA PRO A 176 26.49 23.26 -24.45
C PRO A 176 25.43 22.23 -24.04
N ALA A 177 24.16 22.37 -24.45
CA ALA A 177 23.08 21.47 -24.01
C ALA A 177 23.30 19.99 -24.39
N PRO A 178 23.77 19.62 -25.59
CA PRO A 178 24.12 18.24 -25.92
C PRO A 178 25.21 17.69 -25.00
N LEU A 179 26.20 18.51 -24.61
CA LEU A 179 27.27 18.11 -23.70
C LEU A 179 26.73 17.83 -22.30
N ILE A 180 25.80 18.69 -21.80
CA ILE A 180 25.09 18.47 -20.54
C ILE A 180 24.35 17.13 -20.58
N THR A 181 23.60 16.86 -21.66
CA THR A 181 22.84 15.63 -21.84
C THR A 181 23.74 14.39 -21.88
N PHE A 182 24.87 14.48 -22.57
CA PHE A 182 25.85 13.40 -22.63
C PHE A 182 26.42 13.06 -21.24
N PHE A 183 26.93 14.06 -20.51
CA PHE A 183 27.48 13.86 -19.16
C PHE A 183 26.42 13.38 -18.17
N ALA A 184 25.21 13.96 -18.22
CA ALA A 184 24.09 13.53 -17.40
C ALA A 184 23.76 12.05 -17.63
N SER A 185 23.66 11.63 -18.90
CA SER A 185 23.36 10.23 -19.26
C SER A 185 24.47 9.26 -18.85
N TYR A 186 25.73 9.65 -19.03
CA TYR A 186 26.90 8.84 -18.66
C TYR A 186 26.94 8.58 -17.14
N TYR A 187 26.80 9.65 -16.34
CA TYR A 187 26.84 9.52 -14.89
C TYR A 187 25.54 8.92 -14.33
N ALA A 188 24.37 9.17 -14.94
CA ALA A 188 23.12 8.59 -14.50
C ALA A 188 23.17 7.05 -14.47
N LYS A 189 23.75 6.42 -15.49
CA LYS A 189 23.92 4.96 -15.53
C LYS A 189 24.84 4.46 -14.41
N ARG A 190 25.97 5.15 -14.17
CA ARG A 190 26.92 4.79 -13.10
C ARG A 190 26.32 4.94 -11.72
N ILE A 191 25.67 6.10 -11.48
CA ILE A 191 24.97 6.40 -10.22
C ILE A 191 23.87 5.37 -9.96
N PHE A 192 23.10 5.01 -11.00
CA PHE A 192 22.06 3.98 -10.88
C PHE A 192 22.63 2.63 -10.41
N LEU A 193 23.67 2.13 -11.05
CA LEU A 193 24.29 0.85 -10.68
C LEU A 193 24.88 0.88 -9.26
N LYS A 194 25.56 1.98 -8.91
CA LYS A 194 26.12 2.13 -7.55
C LYS A 194 25.02 2.31 -6.50
N SER A 195 23.94 3.04 -6.83
CA SER A 195 22.78 3.18 -5.93
C SER A 195 22.10 1.84 -5.67
N GLN A 196 21.97 0.99 -6.70
CA GLN A 196 21.44 -0.36 -6.53
C GLN A 196 22.35 -1.18 -5.58
N LYS A 197 23.66 -1.16 -5.80
CA LYS A 197 24.62 -1.86 -4.93
C LYS A 197 24.58 -1.36 -3.48
N THR A 198 24.46 -0.06 -3.28
CA THR A 198 24.30 0.54 -1.95
C THR A 198 22.98 0.10 -1.29
N GLN A 199 21.88 -0.01 -2.05
CA GLN A 199 20.59 -0.50 -1.54
C GLN A 199 20.67 -1.99 -1.15
N GLU A 200 21.36 -2.82 -1.96
CA GLU A 200 21.61 -4.23 -1.64
C GLU A 200 22.44 -4.36 -0.36
N GLY A 201 23.51 -3.55 -0.22
CA GLY A 201 24.33 -3.50 1.00
C GLY A 201 23.55 -3.05 2.24
N PHE A 202 22.65 -2.07 2.09
CA PHE A 202 21.75 -1.66 3.17
C PHE A 202 20.77 -2.76 3.57
N ALA A 203 20.22 -3.49 2.60
CA ALA A 203 19.33 -4.62 2.87
C ALA A 203 20.07 -5.75 3.61
N GLU A 204 21.30 -6.08 3.19
CA GLU A 204 22.18 -7.05 3.85
C GLU A 204 22.44 -6.64 5.32
N LEU A 205 22.82 -5.37 5.54
CA LEU A 205 23.06 -4.82 6.88
C LEU A 205 21.79 -4.86 7.76
N SER A 206 20.65 -4.45 7.21
CA SER A 206 19.38 -4.45 7.93
C SER A 206 18.93 -5.86 8.32
N THR A 207 19.09 -6.83 7.41
CA THR A 207 18.80 -8.24 7.68
C THR A 207 19.71 -8.79 8.79
N PHE A 208 21.01 -8.45 8.74
CA PHE A 208 21.96 -8.83 9.77
C PHE A 208 21.57 -8.30 11.16
N VAL A 209 21.21 -7.02 11.23
CA VAL A 209 20.76 -6.39 12.49
C VAL A 209 19.47 -7.05 12.98
N GLN A 210 18.50 -7.25 12.09
CA GLN A 210 17.23 -7.88 12.46
C GLN A 210 17.42 -9.30 13.00
N GLN A 211 18.26 -10.11 12.37
CA GLN A 211 18.57 -11.47 12.83
C GLN A 211 19.23 -11.46 14.22
N ASN A 212 20.20 -10.56 14.43
CA ASN A 212 20.89 -10.44 15.71
C ASN A 212 19.95 -9.97 16.83
N LEU A 213 19.11 -8.97 16.58
CA LEU A 213 18.14 -8.49 17.57
C LEU A 213 17.08 -9.53 17.90
N ASN A 214 16.57 -10.24 16.90
CA ASN A 214 15.63 -11.35 17.13
C ASN A 214 16.28 -12.52 17.89
N GLY A 215 17.55 -12.78 17.62
CA GLY A 215 18.35 -13.84 18.24
C GLY A 215 19.16 -13.38 19.47
N ILE A 216 18.94 -12.17 20.01
CA ILE A 216 19.82 -11.58 21.03
C ILE A 216 20.04 -12.46 22.25
N ARG A 217 19.00 -13.15 22.72
CA ARG A 217 19.10 -14.08 23.83
C ARG A 217 20.05 -15.25 23.54
N THR A 218 20.08 -15.73 22.31
CA THR A 218 21.00 -16.79 21.87
C THR A 218 22.41 -16.27 21.79
N VAL A 219 22.62 -15.08 21.22
CA VAL A 219 23.94 -14.43 21.15
C VAL A 219 24.52 -14.27 22.54
N GLN A 220 23.76 -13.75 23.51
CA GLN A 220 24.16 -13.56 24.90
C GLN A 220 24.39 -14.90 25.63
N ALA A 221 23.47 -15.86 25.45
CA ALA A 221 23.59 -17.18 26.09
C ALA A 221 24.83 -17.96 25.62
N MET A 222 25.30 -17.70 24.38
CA MET A 222 26.48 -18.32 23.80
C MET A 222 27.75 -17.45 23.90
N SER A 223 27.67 -16.27 24.55
CA SER A 223 28.78 -15.31 24.69
C SER A 223 29.44 -14.94 23.36
N GLN A 224 28.62 -14.74 22.30
CA GLN A 224 29.09 -14.45 20.95
C GLN A 224 29.03 -12.96 20.56
N GLU A 225 28.83 -12.05 21.51
CA GLU A 225 28.67 -10.60 21.26
C GLU A 225 29.86 -10.03 20.48
N GLN A 226 31.09 -10.35 20.87
CA GLN A 226 32.30 -9.84 20.22
C GLN A 226 32.44 -10.35 18.78
N HIS A 227 32.02 -11.59 18.53
CA HIS A 227 32.02 -12.17 17.19
C HIS A 227 31.02 -11.45 16.28
N GLU A 228 29.79 -11.23 16.77
CA GLU A 228 28.76 -10.55 16.00
C GLU A 228 29.08 -9.06 15.78
N ILE A 229 29.69 -8.36 16.76
CA ILE A 229 30.19 -6.99 16.58
C ILE A 229 31.25 -6.92 15.47
N LYS A 230 32.18 -7.87 15.43
CA LYS A 230 33.20 -7.92 14.38
C LYS A 230 32.60 -8.17 12.98
N ARG A 231 31.64 -9.09 12.88
CA ARG A 231 30.92 -9.36 11.63
C ARG A 231 30.13 -8.16 11.14
N PHE A 232 29.41 -7.50 12.07
CA PHE A 232 28.70 -6.25 11.78
C PHE A 232 29.65 -5.18 11.25
N GLY A 233 30.81 -5.00 11.89
CA GLY A 233 31.83 -4.05 11.45
C GLY A 233 32.30 -4.28 10.02
N GLN A 234 32.49 -5.53 9.61
CA GLN A 234 32.88 -5.88 8.22
C GLN A 234 31.79 -5.53 7.21
N THR A 235 30.51 -5.90 7.51
CA THR A 235 29.37 -5.59 6.64
C THR A 235 29.14 -4.08 6.55
N ASN A 236 29.25 -3.38 7.68
CA ASN A 236 29.11 -1.92 7.75
C ASN A 236 30.22 -1.19 6.99
N GLN A 237 31.46 -1.67 7.04
CA GLN A 237 32.58 -1.09 6.28
C GLN A 237 32.32 -1.21 4.77
N LYS A 238 31.89 -2.39 4.29
CA LYS A 238 31.51 -2.60 2.89
C LYS A 238 30.41 -1.64 2.44
N PHE A 239 29.38 -1.47 3.27
CA PHE A 239 28.30 -0.52 3.00
C PHE A 239 28.80 0.94 2.94
N ALA A 240 29.71 1.32 3.84
CA ALA A 240 30.33 2.65 3.84
C ALA A 240 31.14 2.89 2.55
N ASP A 241 31.94 1.91 2.11
CA ASP A 241 32.75 2.01 0.88
C ASP A 241 31.85 2.14 -0.37
N ASP A 242 30.76 1.38 -0.44
CA ASP A 242 29.78 1.48 -1.53
C ASP A 242 29.07 2.85 -1.54
N ASN A 243 28.76 3.41 -0.37
CA ASN A 243 28.23 4.79 -0.24
C ASN A 243 29.23 5.83 -0.72
N ILE A 244 30.49 5.75 -0.28
CA ILE A 244 31.54 6.69 -0.71
C ILE A 244 31.69 6.65 -2.24
N ALA A 245 31.66 5.46 -2.84
CA ALA A 245 31.73 5.30 -4.29
C ALA A 245 30.52 5.94 -5.01
N LEU A 246 29.31 5.83 -4.45
CA LEU A 246 28.10 6.48 -4.96
C LEU A 246 28.19 8.01 -4.83
N PHE A 247 28.59 8.50 -3.65
CA PHE A 247 28.74 9.94 -3.39
C PHE A 247 29.81 10.58 -4.28
N THR A 248 30.88 9.88 -4.59
CA THR A 248 31.94 10.38 -5.50
C THR A 248 31.37 10.69 -6.89
N ASP A 249 30.62 9.76 -7.50
CA ASP A 249 30.01 10.01 -8.81
C ASP A 249 28.91 11.09 -8.74
N SER A 250 28.12 11.10 -7.66
CA SER A 250 27.07 12.12 -7.46
C SER A 250 27.68 13.52 -7.29
N SER A 251 28.78 13.64 -6.55
CA SER A 251 29.52 14.88 -6.35
C SER A 251 30.17 15.37 -7.64
N ALA A 252 30.69 14.44 -8.46
CA ALA A 252 31.25 14.78 -9.78
C ALA A 252 30.18 15.43 -10.68
N VAL A 253 28.94 14.88 -10.70
CA VAL A 253 27.82 15.50 -11.42
C VAL A 253 27.51 16.88 -10.84
N GLY A 254 27.44 16.99 -9.52
CA GLY A 254 27.20 18.27 -8.82
C GLY A 254 28.22 19.35 -9.13
N ALA A 255 29.48 18.98 -9.38
CA ALA A 255 30.56 19.90 -9.74
C ALA A 255 30.61 20.21 -11.25
N ILE A 256 30.46 19.21 -12.11
CA ILE A 256 30.60 19.35 -13.57
C ILE A 256 29.41 20.13 -14.17
N MET A 257 28.20 19.88 -13.73
CA MET A 257 27.00 20.51 -14.31
C MET A 257 26.98 22.02 -14.19
N PRO A 258 27.31 22.67 -13.06
CA PRO A 258 27.45 24.13 -12.98
C PRO A 258 28.54 24.69 -13.88
N VAL A 259 29.65 23.97 -14.05
CA VAL A 259 30.76 24.40 -14.94
C VAL A 259 30.28 24.45 -16.39
N ILE A 260 29.58 23.40 -16.87
CA ILE A 260 29.03 23.39 -18.23
C ILE A 260 27.97 24.49 -18.40
N ALA A 261 27.13 24.72 -17.37
CA ALA A 261 26.17 25.83 -17.38
C ALA A 261 26.86 27.20 -17.44
N ALA A 262 28.02 27.37 -16.79
CA ALA A 262 28.82 28.58 -16.86
C ALA A 262 29.34 28.84 -18.29
N VAL A 263 29.55 27.81 -19.12
CA VAL A 263 29.90 27.97 -20.54
C VAL A 263 28.77 28.68 -21.29
N SER A 264 27.49 28.35 -21.02
CA SER A 264 26.35 29.08 -21.60
C SER A 264 26.35 30.56 -21.17
N THR A 265 26.68 30.84 -19.91
CA THR A 265 26.83 32.21 -19.39
C THR A 265 27.96 32.96 -20.12
N LEU A 266 29.12 32.29 -20.32
CA LEU A 266 30.25 32.87 -21.09
C LEU A 266 29.85 33.18 -22.53
N ILE A 267 29.08 32.31 -23.18
CA ILE A 267 28.55 32.53 -24.53
C ILE A 267 27.62 33.75 -24.54
N ILE A 268 26.74 33.93 -23.57
CA ILE A 268 25.89 35.12 -23.45
C ILE A 268 26.77 36.37 -23.37
N VAL A 269 27.81 36.36 -22.52
CA VAL A 269 28.70 37.53 -22.36
C VAL A 269 29.47 37.80 -23.65
N ALA A 270 30.13 36.79 -24.24
CA ALA A 270 30.98 37.01 -25.41
C ALA A 270 30.18 37.32 -26.69
N TYR A 271 29.25 36.43 -27.05
CA TYR A 271 28.49 36.56 -28.30
C TYR A 271 27.35 37.58 -28.16
N GLY A 272 26.71 37.66 -27.00
CA GLY A 272 25.69 38.68 -26.72
C GLY A 272 26.26 40.08 -26.72
N SER A 273 27.46 40.31 -26.17
CA SER A 273 28.15 41.62 -26.27
C SER A 273 28.50 41.97 -27.73
N TYR A 274 28.95 41.01 -28.53
CA TYR A 274 29.17 41.22 -29.96
C TYR A 274 27.89 41.63 -30.69
N LEU A 275 26.77 40.91 -30.47
CA LEU A 275 25.47 41.26 -31.06
C LEU A 275 24.97 42.65 -30.61
N TYR A 276 25.22 43.03 -29.35
CA TYR A 276 24.90 44.32 -28.80
C TYR A 276 25.70 45.45 -29.50
N THR A 277 27.01 45.28 -29.65
CA THR A 277 27.85 46.27 -30.35
C THR A 277 27.50 46.42 -31.83
N MET A 278 26.96 45.37 -32.47
CA MET A 278 26.44 45.41 -33.83
C MET A 278 25.00 46.00 -33.91
N GLY A 279 24.40 46.37 -32.78
CA GLY A 279 23.04 46.91 -32.72
C GLY A 279 21.92 45.89 -33.01
N GLN A 280 22.22 44.59 -32.98
CA GLN A 280 21.23 43.53 -33.26
C GLN A 280 20.38 43.15 -32.05
N ILE A 281 20.87 43.41 -30.85
CA ILE A 281 20.13 43.22 -29.60
C ILE A 281 20.26 44.45 -28.69
N THR A 282 19.30 44.66 -27.80
CA THR A 282 19.31 45.70 -26.78
C THR A 282 20.01 45.25 -25.50
N LEU A 283 20.36 46.20 -24.63
CA LEU A 283 20.94 45.89 -23.29
C LEU A 283 19.94 45.10 -22.44
N GLY A 284 18.65 45.42 -22.53
CA GLY A 284 17.60 44.68 -21.87
C GLY A 284 17.48 43.25 -22.40
N THR A 285 17.61 43.02 -23.72
CA THR A 285 17.64 41.67 -24.30
C THR A 285 18.83 40.88 -23.77
N PHE A 286 20.02 41.47 -23.75
CA PHE A 286 21.22 40.88 -23.21
C PHE A 286 21.05 40.41 -21.75
N THR A 287 20.48 41.24 -20.89
CA THR A 287 20.25 40.92 -19.48
C THR A 287 19.12 39.90 -19.28
N ALA A 288 18.05 39.95 -20.11
CA ALA A 288 16.96 38.98 -20.03
C ALA A 288 17.43 37.53 -20.31
N PHE A 289 18.43 37.33 -21.18
CA PHE A 289 18.98 36.02 -21.47
C PHE A 289 19.60 35.33 -20.27
N PHE A 290 20.18 36.06 -19.31
CA PHE A 290 20.65 35.44 -18.03
C PHE A 290 19.48 34.89 -17.22
N SER A 291 18.36 35.63 -17.16
CA SER A 291 17.17 35.20 -16.45
C SER A 291 16.54 33.96 -17.10
N TYR A 292 16.45 33.92 -18.44
CA TYR A 292 15.95 32.74 -19.16
C TYR A 292 16.90 31.57 -19.07
N LEU A 293 18.22 31.77 -19.10
CA LEU A 293 19.18 30.67 -18.86
C LEU A 293 18.98 30.05 -17.48
N ALA A 294 18.83 30.88 -16.43
CA ALA A 294 18.57 30.39 -15.08
C ALA A 294 17.27 29.57 -15.00
N LEU A 295 16.21 30.02 -15.70
CA LEU A 295 14.92 29.33 -15.78
C LEU A 295 15.01 27.97 -16.47
N LEU A 296 15.86 27.82 -17.51
CA LEU A 296 16.05 26.59 -18.26
C LEU A 296 16.98 25.58 -17.56
N LEU A 297 17.86 26.01 -16.68
CA LEU A 297 18.79 25.11 -15.98
C LEU A 297 18.08 24.16 -15.00
N TRP A 298 16.99 24.57 -14.36
CA TRP A 298 16.24 23.73 -13.42
C TRP A 298 15.61 22.49 -14.08
N PRO A 299 14.86 22.59 -15.20
CA PRO A 299 14.36 21.44 -15.94
C PRO A 299 15.41 20.40 -16.28
N ILE A 300 16.60 20.84 -16.69
CA ILE A 300 17.67 19.93 -17.07
C ILE A 300 18.18 19.10 -15.86
N ARG A 301 18.29 19.74 -14.70
CA ARG A 301 18.70 19.07 -13.45
C ARG A 301 17.67 18.03 -12.97
N GLU A 302 16.38 18.36 -13.08
CA GLU A 302 15.30 17.51 -12.59
C GLU A 302 14.92 16.37 -13.55
N ALA A 303 15.30 16.40 -14.81
CA ALA A 303 14.91 15.39 -15.80
C ALA A 303 15.26 13.95 -15.37
N GLY A 304 16.42 13.76 -14.74
CA GLY A 304 16.83 12.43 -14.24
C GLY A 304 15.96 11.90 -13.11
N SER A 305 15.57 12.75 -12.17
CA SER A 305 14.73 12.37 -11.02
C SER A 305 13.31 11.96 -11.47
N ILE A 306 12.78 12.63 -12.49
CA ILE A 306 11.46 12.35 -13.04
C ILE A 306 11.38 10.92 -13.61
N VAL A 307 12.40 10.46 -14.34
CA VAL A 307 12.43 9.11 -14.90
C VAL A 307 12.32 8.06 -13.79
N THR A 308 13.06 8.24 -12.70
CA THR A 308 13.00 7.31 -11.55
C THR A 308 11.65 7.36 -10.83
N GLN A 309 11.03 8.54 -10.72
CA GLN A 309 9.70 8.68 -10.15
C GLN A 309 8.63 7.99 -11.00
N TRP A 310 8.69 8.11 -12.33
CA TRP A 310 7.83 7.37 -13.26
C TRP A 310 7.98 5.86 -13.08
N GLN A 311 9.22 5.34 -13.06
CA GLN A 311 9.49 3.90 -12.89
C GLN A 311 8.94 3.38 -11.57
N ARG A 312 9.15 4.10 -10.46
CA ARG A 312 8.59 3.74 -9.14
C ARG A 312 7.07 3.73 -9.14
N GLY A 313 6.43 4.72 -9.74
CA GLY A 313 4.98 4.82 -9.85
C GLY A 313 4.40 3.68 -10.68
N ILE A 314 5.00 3.37 -11.85
CA ILE A 314 4.60 2.27 -12.72
C ILE A 314 4.73 0.93 -12.00
N SER A 315 5.86 0.69 -11.32
CA SER A 315 6.09 -0.55 -10.55
C SER A 315 5.09 -0.69 -9.40
N GLY A 316 4.82 0.39 -8.65
CA GLY A 316 3.81 0.38 -7.59
C GLY A 316 2.41 0.08 -8.13
N THR A 317 2.03 0.72 -9.25
CA THR A 317 0.76 0.44 -9.92
C THR A 317 0.65 -1.03 -10.33
N ALA A 318 1.70 -1.60 -10.93
CA ALA A 318 1.70 -3.00 -11.35
C ALA A 318 1.44 -3.95 -10.19
N ARG A 319 2.08 -3.73 -9.02
CA ARG A 319 1.90 -4.57 -7.84
C ARG A 319 0.51 -4.45 -7.20
N VAL A 320 -0.08 -3.25 -7.20
CA VAL A 320 -1.46 -3.08 -6.71
C VAL A 320 -2.44 -3.81 -7.61
N PHE A 321 -2.32 -3.65 -8.94
CA PHE A 321 -3.22 -4.31 -9.87
C PHE A 321 -2.99 -5.83 -9.98
N GLU A 322 -1.80 -6.35 -9.67
CA GLU A 322 -1.56 -7.78 -9.53
C GLU A 322 -2.50 -8.42 -8.51
N ILE A 323 -2.73 -7.74 -7.38
CA ILE A 323 -3.71 -8.20 -6.38
C ILE A 323 -5.14 -8.02 -6.88
N LEU A 324 -5.48 -6.86 -7.43
CA LEU A 324 -6.85 -6.58 -7.91
C LEU A 324 -7.28 -7.46 -9.08
N ASP A 325 -6.34 -7.95 -9.87
CA ASP A 325 -6.60 -8.87 -10.98
C ASP A 325 -6.71 -10.34 -10.53
N HIS A 326 -6.34 -10.65 -9.27
CA HIS A 326 -6.43 -12.00 -8.74
C HIS A 326 -7.89 -12.38 -8.51
N THR A 327 -8.39 -13.37 -9.23
CA THR A 327 -9.76 -13.83 -9.05
C THR A 327 -9.91 -14.60 -7.74
N PRO A 328 -10.92 -14.30 -6.91
CA PRO A 328 -11.20 -15.08 -5.71
C PRO A 328 -11.43 -16.56 -6.06
N GLU A 329 -10.84 -17.45 -5.27
CA GLU A 329 -10.94 -18.90 -5.49
C GLU A 329 -12.36 -19.42 -5.31
N ILE A 330 -13.10 -18.78 -4.40
CA ILE A 330 -14.49 -19.10 -4.12
C ILE A 330 -15.33 -17.89 -4.52
N SER A 331 -16.18 -18.09 -5.51
CA SER A 331 -17.13 -17.07 -5.96
C SER A 331 -18.52 -17.37 -5.43
N ASP A 332 -19.26 -16.31 -5.14
CA ASP A 332 -20.67 -16.39 -4.83
C ASP A 332 -21.46 -16.50 -6.14
N PHE A 333 -22.23 -17.56 -6.31
CA PHE A 333 -23.17 -17.67 -7.41
C PHE A 333 -24.47 -17.05 -6.93
N ALA A 334 -24.83 -15.89 -7.49
CA ALA A 334 -25.99 -15.12 -7.11
C ALA A 334 -27.31 -15.89 -7.24
N GLU A 335 -28.23 -15.58 -6.35
CA GLU A 335 -29.67 -15.91 -6.38
C GLU A 335 -30.01 -17.40 -6.21
N SER A 336 -29.92 -17.87 -4.97
CA SER A 336 -30.58 -19.12 -4.57
C SER A 336 -31.51 -18.85 -3.38
N GLU A 337 -32.56 -19.67 -3.29
CA GLU A 337 -33.46 -19.69 -2.16
C GLU A 337 -32.69 -19.85 -0.85
N HIS A 338 -33.15 -19.21 0.19
CA HIS A 338 -32.62 -19.35 1.57
C HIS A 338 -33.48 -20.33 2.36
N PRO A 339 -33.33 -21.66 2.15
CA PRO A 339 -34.11 -22.65 2.91
C PRO A 339 -33.69 -22.62 4.37
N GLU A 340 -34.64 -22.85 5.27
CA GLU A 340 -34.32 -22.99 6.69
C GLU A 340 -33.35 -24.16 6.90
N LEU A 341 -32.24 -23.89 7.60
CA LEU A 341 -31.21 -24.87 7.87
C LEU A 341 -31.41 -25.44 9.28
N THR A 342 -31.54 -26.76 9.36
CA THR A 342 -31.65 -27.50 10.61
C THR A 342 -30.31 -28.06 11.09
N GLY A 343 -29.29 -28.01 10.21
CA GLY A 343 -27.94 -28.49 10.50
C GLY A 343 -27.68 -29.95 10.07
N ARG A 344 -28.58 -30.55 9.26
CA ARG A 344 -28.33 -31.89 8.68
C ARG A 344 -27.24 -31.77 7.61
N ILE A 345 -26.19 -32.58 7.76
CA ILE A 345 -25.05 -32.56 6.84
C ILE A 345 -24.76 -34.00 6.33
N GLU A 346 -24.43 -34.11 5.05
CA GLU A 346 -24.00 -35.34 4.42
C GLU A 346 -22.76 -35.08 3.57
N VAL A 347 -21.73 -35.87 3.75
CA VAL A 347 -20.46 -35.81 3.02
C VAL A 347 -20.32 -37.08 2.19
N CYS A 348 -20.14 -36.93 0.87
CA CYS A 348 -20.16 -38.03 -0.11
C CYS A 348 -18.82 -38.05 -0.88
N ASP A 349 -18.03 -39.14 -0.69
CA ASP A 349 -16.76 -39.42 -1.42
C ASP A 349 -15.82 -38.19 -1.51
N LEU A 350 -15.74 -37.43 -0.41
CA LEU A 350 -15.03 -36.18 -0.35
C LEU A 350 -13.53 -36.36 -0.42
N SER A 351 -12.89 -35.73 -1.38
CA SER A 351 -11.43 -35.70 -1.53
C SER A 351 -10.94 -34.29 -1.77
N TYR A 352 -9.77 -33.97 -1.22
CA TYR A 352 -9.15 -32.66 -1.39
C TYR A 352 -7.64 -32.76 -1.47
N ARG A 353 -7.06 -32.03 -2.45
CA ARG A 353 -5.62 -31.88 -2.65
C ARG A 353 -5.21 -30.42 -2.68
N TYR A 354 -4.22 -30.05 -1.89
CA TYR A 354 -3.60 -28.72 -1.98
C TYR A 354 -2.76 -28.59 -3.26
N GLN A 355 -2.81 -27.45 -3.93
CA GLN A 355 -2.18 -27.21 -5.24
C GLN A 355 -0.67 -27.58 -5.30
N ASN A 356 0.06 -27.48 -4.18
CA ASN A 356 1.50 -27.72 -4.12
C ASN A 356 1.85 -29.06 -3.43
N LYS A 357 0.92 -30.00 -3.37
CA LYS A 357 1.13 -31.32 -2.75
C LYS A 357 0.77 -32.44 -3.72
N ASP A 358 1.59 -33.50 -3.72
CA ASP A 358 1.36 -34.68 -4.56
C ASP A 358 0.33 -35.65 -3.95
N LYS A 359 0.10 -35.55 -2.64
CA LYS A 359 -0.83 -36.43 -1.91
C LYS A 359 -2.10 -35.68 -1.55
N ASP A 360 -3.22 -36.41 -1.59
CA ASP A 360 -4.48 -35.90 -1.11
C ASP A 360 -4.41 -35.66 0.41
N ALA A 361 -4.97 -34.56 0.85
CA ALA A 361 -5.13 -34.25 2.27
C ALA A 361 -6.36 -34.94 2.86
N LEU A 362 -7.34 -35.24 2.00
CA LEU A 362 -8.51 -36.07 2.28
C LEU A 362 -8.77 -36.96 1.06
N SER A 363 -9.15 -38.22 1.29
CA SER A 363 -9.43 -39.18 0.22
C SER A 363 -10.67 -40.00 0.54
N GLY A 364 -11.76 -39.83 -0.23
CA GLY A 364 -12.95 -40.67 -0.17
C GLY A 364 -13.73 -40.64 1.16
N VAL A 365 -13.75 -39.51 1.85
CA VAL A 365 -14.43 -39.37 3.14
C VAL A 365 -15.93 -39.29 2.94
N SER A 366 -16.69 -40.16 3.61
CA SER A 366 -18.16 -40.18 3.58
C SER A 366 -18.73 -40.38 4.98
N PHE A 367 -19.68 -39.53 5.36
CA PHE A 367 -20.43 -39.61 6.60
C PHE A 367 -21.71 -38.78 6.54
N LYS A 368 -22.62 -39.01 7.46
CA LYS A 368 -23.87 -38.29 7.60
C LYS A 368 -24.11 -37.96 9.06
N VAL A 369 -24.62 -36.76 9.34
CA VAL A 369 -25.03 -36.27 10.66
C VAL A 369 -26.46 -35.74 10.53
N ASP A 370 -27.37 -36.27 11.31
CA ASP A 370 -28.75 -35.74 11.32
C ASP A 370 -28.87 -34.48 12.19
N ALA A 371 -29.94 -33.74 11.99
CA ALA A 371 -30.16 -32.50 12.74
C ALA A 371 -30.19 -32.74 14.26
N GLY A 372 -29.46 -31.92 15.02
CA GLY A 372 -29.40 -32.02 16.47
C GLY A 372 -28.41 -33.03 17.05
N GLU A 373 -27.70 -33.79 16.21
CA GLU A 373 -26.67 -34.73 16.64
C GLU A 373 -25.31 -34.05 16.84
N THR A 374 -24.52 -34.64 17.72
CA THR A 374 -23.12 -34.28 17.94
C THR A 374 -22.20 -35.32 17.32
N LEU A 375 -21.36 -34.89 16.35
CA LEU A 375 -20.33 -35.73 15.74
C LEU A 375 -18.95 -35.41 16.30
N ALA A 376 -18.22 -36.40 16.80
CA ALA A 376 -16.79 -36.25 17.08
C ALA A 376 -15.93 -36.76 15.92
N ILE A 377 -14.93 -35.97 15.54
CA ILE A 377 -13.94 -36.31 14.52
C ILE A 377 -12.58 -36.49 15.20
N ILE A 378 -12.05 -37.69 15.18
CA ILE A 378 -10.77 -38.03 15.80
C ILE A 378 -9.79 -38.44 14.70
N GLY A 379 -8.50 -38.28 14.93
CA GLY A 379 -7.45 -38.74 14.02
C GLY A 379 -6.09 -38.17 14.38
N ARG A 380 -5.03 -38.75 13.80
CA ARG A 380 -3.66 -38.30 14.03
C ARG A 380 -3.44 -36.85 13.52
N VAL A 381 -2.39 -36.21 14.03
CA VAL A 381 -1.95 -34.91 13.47
C VAL A 381 -1.58 -35.11 12.01
N GLY A 382 -2.17 -34.32 11.14
CA GLY A 382 -1.96 -34.42 9.68
C GLY A 382 -2.97 -35.32 8.95
N SER A 383 -3.96 -35.93 9.60
CA SER A 383 -5.00 -36.76 8.95
C SER A 383 -6.06 -35.95 8.18
N GLY A 384 -5.95 -34.65 8.07
CA GLY A 384 -6.87 -33.83 7.28
C GLY A 384 -8.07 -33.22 8.02
N LYS A 385 -8.16 -33.37 9.36
CA LYS A 385 -9.30 -32.85 10.16
C LYS A 385 -9.61 -31.37 9.90
N SER A 386 -8.65 -30.51 10.07
CA SER A 386 -8.86 -29.06 9.82
C SER A 386 -9.13 -28.75 8.34
N THR A 387 -8.64 -29.57 7.41
CA THR A 387 -8.99 -29.45 5.98
C THR A 387 -10.47 -29.77 5.76
N LEU A 388 -10.98 -30.85 6.38
CA LEU A 388 -12.39 -31.18 6.34
C LEU A 388 -13.26 -30.03 6.87
N LEU A 389 -12.90 -29.45 8.02
CA LEU A 389 -13.66 -28.34 8.60
C LEU A 389 -13.67 -27.09 7.69
N ARG A 390 -12.56 -26.78 7.03
CA ARG A 390 -12.49 -25.68 6.06
C ARG A 390 -13.39 -25.91 4.83
N LEU A 391 -13.52 -27.15 4.40
CA LEU A 391 -14.44 -27.55 3.34
C LEU A 391 -15.91 -27.41 3.78
N LEU A 392 -16.24 -27.80 5.01
CA LEU A 392 -17.58 -27.71 5.58
C LEU A 392 -18.12 -26.27 5.68
N VAL A 393 -17.26 -25.30 5.93
CA VAL A 393 -17.62 -23.87 5.96
C VAL A 393 -17.32 -23.15 4.64
N ARG A 394 -17.02 -23.93 3.61
CA ARG A 394 -16.67 -23.42 2.27
C ARG A 394 -15.61 -22.33 2.29
N LEU A 395 -14.53 -22.54 3.06
CA LEU A 395 -13.27 -21.81 2.95
C LEU A 395 -12.38 -22.43 1.87
N LEU A 396 -12.68 -23.67 1.48
CA LEU A 396 -12.09 -24.42 0.38
C LEU A 396 -13.23 -25.14 -0.35
N ASP A 397 -13.12 -25.30 -1.67
CA ASP A 397 -14.03 -26.18 -2.43
C ASP A 397 -13.39 -27.54 -2.66
N PRO A 398 -14.14 -28.67 -2.61
CA PRO A 398 -13.61 -30.01 -2.76
C PRO A 398 -12.99 -30.25 -4.14
N SER A 399 -11.94 -31.08 -4.20
CA SER A 399 -11.36 -31.52 -5.48
C SER A 399 -12.23 -32.59 -6.16
N ARG A 400 -12.93 -33.41 -5.34
CA ARG A 400 -13.87 -34.45 -5.75
C ARG A 400 -14.85 -34.74 -4.62
N GLY A 401 -16.05 -35.19 -4.99
CA GLY A 401 -17.14 -35.47 -4.04
C GLY A 401 -17.91 -34.21 -3.66
N ASP A 402 -18.93 -34.37 -2.85
CA ASP A 402 -19.87 -33.33 -2.48
C ASP A 402 -20.09 -33.24 -0.98
N ILE A 403 -20.40 -32.05 -0.52
CA ILE A 403 -20.91 -31.77 0.81
C ILE A 403 -22.33 -31.24 0.63
N LEU A 404 -23.28 -31.95 1.23
CA LEU A 404 -24.68 -31.58 1.16
C LEU A 404 -25.13 -31.03 2.52
N LEU A 405 -25.81 -29.89 2.49
CA LEU A 405 -26.50 -29.29 3.63
C LEU A 405 -28.00 -29.33 3.32
N GLU A 406 -28.79 -29.97 4.18
CA GLU A 406 -30.23 -30.25 3.91
C GLU A 406 -30.48 -30.96 2.56
N GLY A 407 -29.55 -31.84 2.15
CA GLY A 407 -29.63 -32.57 0.87
C GLY A 407 -29.26 -31.75 -0.37
N ARG A 408 -28.82 -30.50 -0.23
CA ARG A 408 -28.37 -29.61 -1.31
C ARG A 408 -26.86 -29.38 -1.24
N PRO A 409 -26.15 -29.33 -2.36
CA PRO A 409 -24.72 -29.00 -2.37
C PRO A 409 -24.44 -27.64 -1.70
N ILE A 410 -23.40 -27.55 -0.87
CA ILE A 410 -23.05 -26.31 -0.17
C ILE A 410 -22.70 -25.15 -1.13
N GLN A 411 -22.30 -25.49 -2.36
CA GLN A 411 -22.01 -24.52 -3.42
C GLN A 411 -23.26 -23.80 -3.92
N SER A 412 -24.46 -24.37 -3.72
CA SER A 412 -25.72 -23.76 -4.12
C SER A 412 -26.22 -22.66 -3.18
N PHE A 413 -25.58 -22.53 -1.99
CA PHE A 413 -25.93 -21.49 -1.02
C PHE A 413 -25.08 -20.25 -1.21
N PRO A 414 -25.65 -19.03 -1.07
CA PRO A 414 -24.86 -17.81 -0.95
C PRO A 414 -23.86 -17.91 0.21
N LEU A 415 -22.60 -17.48 0.00
CA LEU A 415 -21.56 -17.60 1.01
C LEU A 415 -21.91 -16.91 2.33
N ALA A 416 -22.54 -15.74 2.25
CA ALA A 416 -22.97 -15.01 3.43
C ALA A 416 -23.99 -15.83 4.23
N TYR A 417 -25.01 -16.38 3.54
CA TYR A 417 -26.04 -17.20 4.16
C TYR A 417 -25.45 -18.50 4.76
N LEU A 418 -24.62 -19.20 4.01
CA LEU A 418 -23.94 -20.41 4.49
C LEU A 418 -23.14 -20.11 5.78
N ARG A 419 -22.31 -19.09 5.75
CA ARG A 419 -21.43 -18.71 6.87
C ARG A 419 -22.17 -18.06 8.03
N GLN A 420 -23.38 -17.56 7.84
CA GLN A 420 -24.28 -17.16 8.93
C GLN A 420 -24.83 -18.36 9.70
N ASN A 421 -25.07 -19.48 9.03
CA ASN A 421 -25.70 -20.68 9.60
C ASN A 421 -24.70 -21.77 10.00
N VAL A 422 -23.46 -21.69 9.53
CA VAL A 422 -22.36 -22.61 9.89
C VAL A 422 -21.27 -21.82 10.58
N CYS A 423 -21.09 -22.03 11.88
CA CYS A 423 -20.09 -21.35 12.67
C CYS A 423 -18.87 -22.23 12.89
N LEU A 424 -17.67 -21.73 12.57
CA LEU A 424 -16.40 -22.42 12.82
C LEU A 424 -15.60 -21.69 13.91
N VAL A 425 -15.25 -22.43 14.97
CA VAL A 425 -14.30 -22.00 15.98
C VAL A 425 -12.96 -22.65 15.68
N LEU A 426 -11.93 -21.85 15.39
CA LEU A 426 -10.60 -22.32 14.96
C LEU A 426 -9.73 -22.76 16.15
N GLN A 427 -8.81 -23.68 15.88
CA GLN A 427 -7.81 -24.16 16.83
C GLN A 427 -6.93 -23.05 17.39
N ASP A 428 -6.43 -22.16 16.50
CA ASP A 428 -5.66 -20.97 16.87
C ASP A 428 -6.59 -19.74 16.88
N PRO A 429 -7.08 -19.32 18.06
CA PRO A 429 -8.04 -18.23 18.14
C PRO A 429 -7.38 -16.87 17.88
N PHE A 430 -8.03 -16.09 17.03
CA PHE A 430 -7.65 -14.70 16.82
C PHE A 430 -8.63 -13.77 17.56
N LEU A 431 -8.08 -12.88 18.39
CA LEU A 431 -8.83 -11.82 19.06
C LEU A 431 -8.37 -10.46 18.54
N PHE A 432 -9.32 -9.58 18.26
CA PHE A 432 -9.07 -8.22 17.84
C PHE A 432 -8.60 -7.36 19.02
N ALA A 433 -7.87 -6.28 18.72
CA ALA A 433 -7.46 -5.29 19.70
C ALA A 433 -8.67 -4.39 20.07
N ASP A 434 -9.63 -4.99 20.74
CA ASP A 434 -10.90 -4.39 21.15
C ASP A 434 -11.29 -4.92 22.54
N SER A 435 -12.45 -4.53 23.09
CA SER A 435 -12.89 -5.06 24.37
C SER A 435 -13.12 -6.58 24.30
N LEU A 436 -13.09 -7.26 25.46
CA LEU A 436 -13.44 -8.67 25.53
C LEU A 436 -14.89 -8.90 25.12
N GLY A 437 -15.80 -8.01 25.51
CA GLY A 437 -17.21 -8.05 25.13
C GLY A 437 -17.41 -7.96 23.63
N ASP A 438 -16.78 -6.98 22.95
CA ASP A 438 -16.87 -6.80 21.49
C ASP A 438 -16.21 -7.98 20.74
N ASN A 439 -15.18 -8.58 21.32
CA ASN A 439 -14.63 -9.82 20.78
C ASN A 439 -15.59 -10.99 20.85
N ILE A 440 -16.40 -11.13 21.89
CA ILE A 440 -17.41 -12.17 22.00
C ILE A 440 -18.61 -11.86 21.10
N ALA A 441 -19.09 -10.61 21.09
CA ALA A 441 -20.20 -10.12 20.29
C ALA A 441 -19.81 -9.76 18.84
N TYR A 442 -18.74 -10.33 18.30
CA TYR A 442 -18.18 -9.95 16.98
C TYR A 442 -19.15 -10.15 15.80
N ASP A 443 -20.13 -11.05 15.95
CA ASP A 443 -21.13 -11.31 14.91
C ASP A 443 -22.23 -10.25 14.85
N ASP A 444 -22.52 -9.60 15.97
CA ASP A 444 -23.57 -8.58 16.10
C ASP A 444 -23.20 -7.60 17.23
N PRO A 445 -22.82 -6.34 16.89
CA PRO A 445 -22.46 -5.33 17.88
C PRO A 445 -23.58 -4.94 18.85
N ASP A 446 -24.85 -5.23 18.51
CA ASP A 446 -26.01 -4.91 19.31
C ASP A 446 -26.38 -6.01 20.32
N ARG A 447 -25.53 -7.02 20.50
CA ARG A 447 -25.71 -8.08 21.52
C ARG A 447 -25.80 -7.52 22.92
N THR A 448 -26.77 -8.02 23.70
CA THR A 448 -26.93 -7.61 25.09
C THR A 448 -25.77 -8.11 25.97
N THR A 449 -25.48 -7.38 27.04
CA THR A 449 -24.49 -7.83 28.04
C THR A 449 -24.87 -9.20 28.63
N GLU A 450 -26.19 -9.48 28.74
CA GLU A 450 -26.71 -10.75 29.24
C GLU A 450 -26.34 -11.92 28.29
N ASP A 451 -26.50 -11.74 26.98
CA ASP A 451 -26.13 -12.75 25.98
C ASP A 451 -24.62 -13.01 25.99
N ILE A 452 -23.81 -11.93 26.11
CA ILE A 452 -22.34 -12.02 26.21
C ILE A 452 -21.96 -12.82 27.46
N MET A 453 -22.53 -12.48 28.63
CA MET A 453 -22.21 -13.16 29.89
C MET A 453 -22.67 -14.61 29.90
N ARG A 454 -23.86 -14.91 29.33
CA ARG A 454 -24.35 -16.29 29.20
C ARG A 454 -23.41 -17.17 28.34
N SER A 455 -22.94 -16.64 27.23
CA SER A 455 -21.99 -17.37 26.37
C SER A 455 -20.63 -17.53 27.03
N ALA A 456 -20.18 -16.51 27.78
CA ALA A 456 -18.95 -16.53 28.55
C ALA A 456 -19.00 -17.55 29.72
N GLU A 457 -20.16 -17.67 30.39
CA GLU A 457 -20.38 -18.67 31.44
C GLU A 457 -20.22 -20.08 30.89
N ILE A 458 -20.88 -20.39 29.78
CA ILE A 458 -20.78 -21.72 29.13
C ILE A 458 -19.35 -22.00 28.69
N ALA A 459 -18.63 -21.00 28.21
CA ALA A 459 -17.21 -21.13 27.86
C ALA A 459 -16.26 -21.11 29.08
N ALA A 460 -16.79 -21.16 30.30
CA ALA A 460 -16.05 -21.09 31.56
C ALA A 460 -15.09 -19.85 31.63
N LEU A 461 -15.54 -18.70 31.15
CA LEU A 461 -14.75 -17.48 31.11
C LEU A 461 -15.12 -16.49 32.24
N THR A 462 -16.21 -16.73 33.00
CA THR A 462 -16.73 -15.83 34.03
C THR A 462 -15.67 -15.44 35.06
N GLY A 463 -14.94 -16.39 35.62
CA GLY A 463 -13.87 -16.11 36.58
C GLY A 463 -12.71 -15.28 36.00
N THR A 464 -12.47 -15.38 34.69
CA THR A 464 -11.51 -14.49 34.01
C THR A 464 -12.06 -13.07 33.89
N ILE A 465 -13.32 -12.92 33.52
CA ILE A 465 -14.01 -11.61 33.42
C ILE A 465 -14.02 -10.91 34.79
N GLU A 466 -14.38 -11.63 35.85
CA GLU A 466 -14.40 -11.12 37.22
C GLU A 466 -13.02 -10.72 37.75
N SER A 467 -11.95 -11.33 37.25
CA SER A 467 -10.58 -10.97 37.61
C SER A 467 -10.09 -9.67 36.98
N PHE A 468 -10.79 -9.16 35.97
CA PHE A 468 -10.44 -7.91 35.31
C PHE A 468 -11.15 -6.70 35.96
N PRO A 469 -10.42 -5.58 36.19
CA PRO A 469 -11.02 -4.37 36.78
C PRO A 469 -12.23 -3.82 36.01
N GLU A 470 -12.21 -3.95 34.69
CA GLU A 470 -13.24 -3.45 33.78
C GLU A 470 -14.17 -4.56 33.26
N GLY A 471 -14.05 -5.78 33.76
CA GLY A 471 -14.86 -6.92 33.36
C GLY A 471 -14.84 -7.15 31.84
N ILE A 472 -16.01 -7.25 31.21
CA ILE A 472 -16.14 -7.43 29.76
C ILE A 472 -15.66 -6.24 28.92
N ALA A 473 -15.56 -5.03 29.49
CA ALA A 473 -15.07 -3.84 28.84
C ALA A 473 -13.54 -3.77 28.78
N THR A 474 -12.84 -4.76 29.36
CA THR A 474 -11.37 -4.84 29.35
C THR A 474 -10.85 -4.91 27.94
N LEU A 475 -9.99 -3.94 27.56
CA LEU A 475 -9.34 -3.88 26.25
C LEU A 475 -8.27 -4.98 26.14
N LEU A 476 -8.36 -5.76 25.09
CA LEU A 476 -7.38 -6.76 24.73
C LEU A 476 -6.33 -6.12 23.82
N GLY A 477 -5.05 -6.28 24.16
CA GLY A 477 -3.96 -5.87 23.26
C GLY A 477 -3.97 -6.64 21.94
N GLU A 478 -3.07 -6.26 21.02
CA GLU A 478 -2.93 -6.95 19.73
C GLU A 478 -2.84 -8.47 19.93
N ARG A 479 -3.69 -9.22 19.19
CA ARG A 479 -3.83 -10.69 19.30
C ARG A 479 -4.18 -11.18 20.71
N GLY A 480 -4.84 -10.36 21.53
CA GLY A 480 -5.24 -10.75 22.89
C GLY A 480 -4.07 -11.02 23.82
N VAL A 481 -2.97 -10.27 23.70
CA VAL A 481 -1.73 -10.46 24.49
C VAL A 481 -1.98 -10.52 26.01
N THR A 482 -3.03 -9.88 26.51
CA THR A 482 -3.44 -9.86 27.91
C THR A 482 -4.02 -11.20 28.42
N LEU A 483 -4.41 -12.10 27.52
CA LEU A 483 -5.02 -13.39 27.86
C LEU A 483 -4.04 -14.56 27.72
N SER A 484 -4.16 -15.57 28.59
CA SER A 484 -3.48 -16.86 28.43
C SER A 484 -4.02 -17.61 27.21
N GLY A 485 -3.30 -18.62 26.71
CA GLY A 485 -3.75 -19.45 25.58
C GLY A 485 -5.14 -20.06 25.80
N GLY A 486 -5.39 -20.66 26.97
CA GLY A 486 -6.68 -21.24 27.31
C GLY A 486 -7.81 -20.19 27.45
N GLN A 487 -7.50 -18.98 27.95
CA GLN A 487 -8.47 -17.88 28.00
C GLN A 487 -8.83 -17.40 26.59
N LYS A 488 -7.86 -17.33 25.67
CA LYS A 488 -8.12 -16.99 24.24
C LYS A 488 -9.02 -18.01 23.59
N GLN A 489 -8.76 -19.31 23.81
CA GLN A 489 -9.61 -20.38 23.28
C GLN A 489 -11.04 -20.28 23.81
N ARG A 490 -11.22 -20.06 25.11
CA ARG A 490 -12.55 -19.89 25.71
C ARG A 490 -13.26 -18.63 25.22
N ALA A 491 -12.56 -17.50 25.01
CA ALA A 491 -13.15 -16.30 24.42
C ALA A 491 -13.63 -16.53 22.97
N ALA A 492 -12.85 -17.24 22.16
CA ALA A 492 -13.24 -17.61 20.81
C ALA A 492 -14.40 -18.62 20.79
N LEU A 493 -14.44 -19.52 21.77
CA LEU A 493 -15.56 -20.45 21.95
C LEU A 493 -16.84 -19.68 22.32
N ALA A 494 -16.78 -18.73 23.26
CA ALA A 494 -17.90 -17.86 23.61
C ALA A 494 -18.44 -17.11 22.38
N ARG A 495 -17.55 -16.57 21.53
CA ARG A 495 -17.89 -15.94 20.22
C ARG A 495 -18.64 -16.92 19.29
N GLY A 496 -18.27 -18.20 19.28
CA GLY A 496 -18.95 -19.20 18.47
C GLY A 496 -20.31 -19.61 19.06
N ILE A 497 -20.41 -19.70 20.39
CA ILE A 497 -21.61 -20.08 21.11
C ILE A 497 -22.71 -19.02 21.01
N ILE A 498 -22.38 -17.75 21.20
CA ILE A 498 -23.36 -16.64 21.22
C ILE A 498 -24.19 -16.58 19.94
N ARG A 499 -23.62 -17.06 18.84
CA ARG A 499 -24.21 -17.03 17.51
C ARG A 499 -25.42 -17.94 17.34
N MET A 500 -25.55 -18.99 18.14
CA MET A 500 -26.64 -19.98 18.10
C MET A 500 -26.92 -20.52 16.68
N SER A 501 -25.86 -20.69 15.87
CA SER A 501 -26.00 -21.19 14.50
C SER A 501 -26.50 -22.65 14.47
N PRO A 502 -27.30 -23.06 13.45
CA PRO A 502 -27.78 -24.44 13.29
C PRO A 502 -26.66 -25.48 13.30
N LEU A 503 -25.49 -25.17 12.70
CA LEU A 503 -24.31 -26.00 12.71
C LEU A 503 -23.13 -25.28 13.35
N LEU A 504 -22.62 -25.83 14.46
CA LEU A 504 -21.40 -25.36 15.12
C LEU A 504 -20.27 -26.37 14.88
N VAL A 505 -19.13 -25.86 14.44
CA VAL A 505 -17.93 -26.65 14.15
C VAL A 505 -16.80 -26.18 15.05
N LEU A 506 -16.24 -27.07 15.84
CA LEU A 506 -15.19 -26.82 16.83
C LEU A 506 -13.89 -27.51 16.41
N ASP A 507 -12.83 -26.77 16.09
CA ASP A 507 -11.52 -27.30 15.71
C ASP A 507 -10.56 -27.29 16.91
N ASP A 508 -10.44 -28.40 17.63
CA ASP A 508 -9.52 -28.63 18.76
C ASP A 508 -9.47 -27.47 19.78
N CYS A 509 -10.66 -26.92 20.09
CA CYS A 509 -10.81 -25.72 20.92
C CYS A 509 -10.47 -25.94 22.40
N PHE A 510 -10.23 -27.18 22.81
CA PHE A 510 -10.00 -27.55 24.20
C PHE A 510 -8.54 -27.91 24.50
N SER A 511 -7.63 -27.78 23.52
CA SER A 511 -6.23 -28.23 23.65
C SER A 511 -5.46 -27.57 24.79
N ALA A 512 -5.78 -26.29 25.11
CA ALA A 512 -5.15 -25.54 26.19
C ALA A 512 -6.06 -25.39 27.45
N VAL A 513 -7.11 -26.22 27.54
CA VAL A 513 -8.06 -26.22 28.66
C VAL A 513 -7.83 -27.51 29.48
N ASP A 514 -7.94 -27.42 30.81
CA ASP A 514 -7.87 -28.58 31.70
C ASP A 514 -9.12 -29.44 31.57
N THR A 515 -9.02 -30.70 32.00
CA THR A 515 -10.08 -31.72 31.79
C THR A 515 -11.37 -31.39 32.54
N GLU A 516 -11.31 -30.76 33.72
CA GLU A 516 -12.49 -30.41 34.51
C GLU A 516 -13.27 -29.28 33.85
N THR A 517 -12.56 -28.24 33.40
CA THR A 517 -13.15 -27.13 32.65
C THR A 517 -13.70 -27.61 31.29
N GLU A 518 -13.03 -28.51 30.59
CA GLU A 518 -13.50 -29.14 29.35
C GLU A 518 -14.83 -29.86 29.54
N GLU A 519 -14.96 -30.69 30.60
CA GLU A 519 -16.18 -31.41 30.93
C GLU A 519 -17.36 -30.47 31.25
N HIS A 520 -17.07 -29.37 31.99
CA HIS A 520 -18.05 -28.34 32.29
C HIS A 520 -18.56 -27.67 30.99
N ILE A 521 -17.65 -27.27 30.10
CA ILE A 521 -17.99 -26.63 28.83
C ILE A 521 -18.83 -27.58 27.95
N LEU A 522 -18.41 -28.82 27.78
CA LEU A 522 -19.11 -29.80 26.94
C LEU A 522 -20.52 -30.10 27.46
N SER A 523 -20.70 -30.22 28.79
CA SER A 523 -22.00 -30.40 29.42
C SER A 523 -22.91 -29.17 29.24
N GLY A 524 -22.38 -27.96 29.42
CA GLY A 524 -23.08 -26.70 29.17
C GLY A 524 -23.49 -26.57 27.71
N LEU A 525 -22.57 -26.88 26.80
CA LEU A 525 -22.78 -26.80 25.35
C LEU A 525 -23.89 -27.79 24.91
N LYS A 526 -23.86 -29.04 25.38
CA LYS A 526 -24.89 -30.06 25.09
C LYS A 526 -26.28 -29.60 25.52
N ASN A 527 -26.38 -28.96 26.68
CA ASN A 527 -27.66 -28.44 27.20
C ASN A 527 -28.16 -27.23 26.39
N LEU A 528 -27.28 -26.29 26.08
CA LEU A 528 -27.65 -25.07 25.31
C LEU A 528 -28.06 -25.42 23.88
N ARG A 529 -27.38 -26.38 23.26
CA ARG A 529 -27.54 -26.71 21.84
C ARG A 529 -28.46 -27.91 21.58
N LYS A 530 -29.36 -28.23 22.48
CA LYS A 530 -30.38 -29.26 22.23
C LYS A 530 -31.15 -28.95 20.94
N GLY A 531 -31.11 -29.93 20.00
CA GLY A 531 -31.73 -29.79 18.67
C GLY A 531 -30.89 -29.04 17.62
N LEU A 532 -29.68 -28.58 17.95
CA LEU A 532 -28.73 -27.98 17.04
C LEU A 532 -27.52 -28.87 16.85
N THR A 533 -27.06 -29.01 15.61
CA THR A 533 -25.95 -29.90 15.24
C THR A 533 -24.59 -29.35 15.68
N THR A 534 -23.73 -30.20 16.20
CA THR A 534 -22.38 -29.83 16.63
C THR A 534 -21.35 -30.82 16.08
N LEU A 535 -20.31 -30.34 15.44
CA LEU A 535 -19.14 -31.12 15.02
C LEU A 535 -17.95 -30.73 15.89
N ILE A 536 -17.30 -31.71 16.52
CA ILE A 536 -16.18 -31.48 17.42
C ILE A 536 -14.97 -32.25 16.90
N VAL A 537 -13.93 -31.54 16.52
CA VAL A 537 -12.62 -32.15 16.25
C VAL A 537 -11.81 -32.12 17.52
N SER A 538 -11.30 -33.27 17.95
CA SER A 538 -10.41 -33.38 19.10
C SER A 538 -9.43 -34.52 18.94
N ASN A 539 -8.28 -34.39 19.61
CA ASN A 539 -7.33 -35.49 19.80
C ASN A 539 -7.54 -36.20 21.14
N ARG A 540 -8.51 -35.75 21.94
CA ARG A 540 -8.82 -36.32 23.29
C ARG A 540 -10.03 -37.23 23.25
N VAL A 541 -9.90 -38.41 23.87
CA VAL A 541 -11.00 -39.36 23.99
C VAL A 541 -12.10 -38.84 24.92
N SER A 542 -11.76 -38.00 25.92
CA SER A 542 -12.73 -37.34 26.81
C SER A 542 -13.78 -36.54 26.02
N THR A 543 -13.35 -35.76 25.05
CA THR A 543 -14.25 -34.98 24.19
C THR A 543 -15.19 -35.86 23.36
N ALA A 544 -14.64 -36.94 22.78
CA ALA A 544 -15.41 -37.83 21.90
C ALA A 544 -16.54 -38.58 22.62
N ARG A 545 -16.41 -38.80 23.91
CA ARG A 545 -17.41 -39.51 24.73
C ARG A 545 -18.74 -38.77 24.83
N HIS A 546 -18.76 -37.46 24.58
CA HIS A 546 -19.97 -36.62 24.59
C HIS A 546 -20.73 -36.62 23.27
N ALA A 547 -20.16 -37.22 22.23
CA ALA A 547 -20.74 -37.27 20.89
C ALA A 547 -21.70 -38.44 20.71
N ASP A 548 -22.70 -38.25 19.85
CA ASP A 548 -23.66 -39.30 19.45
C ASP A 548 -23.04 -40.21 18.38
N GLN A 549 -22.12 -39.67 17.56
CA GLN A 549 -21.38 -40.41 16.55
C GLN A 549 -19.88 -40.06 16.62
N ILE A 550 -19.03 -41.04 16.27
CA ILE A 550 -17.57 -40.82 16.20
C ILE A 550 -17.07 -41.31 14.85
N ILE A 551 -16.32 -40.48 14.16
CA ILE A 551 -15.55 -40.88 12.98
C ILE A 551 -14.06 -40.75 13.24
N VAL A 552 -13.28 -41.67 12.66
CA VAL A 552 -11.82 -41.65 12.75
C VAL A 552 -11.25 -41.41 11.37
N LEU A 553 -10.44 -40.33 11.25
CA LEU A 553 -9.65 -40.03 10.07
C LEU A 553 -8.22 -40.56 10.26
N ASP A 554 -7.79 -41.45 9.36
CA ASP A 554 -6.43 -42.04 9.43
C ASP A 554 -5.52 -41.51 8.31
#